data_b9a909ab40a8e186034e823ddbca5914
#
_entry.id   b9a909ab40a8e186034e823ddbca5914
#
_cell.length_a   1.000
_cell.length_b   1.000
_cell.length_c   1.000
_cell.angle_alpha   90.00
_cell.angle_beta   90.00
_cell.angle_gamma   90.00
#
_symmetry.space_group_name_H-M   'P 1'
#
loop_
_entity.id
_entity.type
_entity.pdbx_description
1 polymer ?
#
loop_
_entity_poly.entity_id
_entity_poly.type
_entity_poly.pdbx_seq_one_letter_code
_entity_poly.pdbx_strand_id
1 'polypeptide(L)'
;MKKIFALLLALVMTMSLVACGGNAANNEEGGDTEGSKKIETLKVAFVPSREPEEIITATEPLKQMLKDELAAQGYEVGEVEITVGTTYEAVGEGLEAGTIDVGLIPGGTYVLYDDGAEVILTATRDGLSKDSDNA
;
A
#
# COMPACT_ATOMS: atom_id res chain seq x y z
N MET A 1 -33.46 -40.00 28.85
CA MET A 1 -33.08 -38.66 29.34
C MET A 1 -31.63 -38.31 28.98
N LYS A 2 -30.65 -39.17 29.20
CA LYS A 2 -29.23 -38.83 28.91
C LYS A 2 -28.90 -38.60 27.41
N LYS A 3 -29.59 -39.23 26.48
CA LYS A 3 -29.39 -39.09 25.03
C LYS A 3 -29.98 -37.78 24.46
N ILE A 4 -31.01 -37.26 25.10
CA ILE A 4 -31.69 -36.00 24.68
C ILE A 4 -30.84 -34.82 25.14
N PHE A 5 -30.17 -34.94 26.30
CA PHE A 5 -29.30 -33.89 26.80
C PHE A 5 -28.01 -33.72 25.97
N ALA A 6 -27.47 -34.81 25.43
CA ALA A 6 -26.31 -34.77 24.52
C ALA A 6 -26.65 -34.12 23.16
N LEU A 7 -27.87 -34.34 22.67
CA LEU A 7 -28.35 -33.79 21.39
C LEU A 7 -28.66 -32.29 21.50
N LEU A 8 -29.15 -31.84 22.68
CA LEU A 8 -29.38 -30.43 22.97
C LEU A 8 -28.05 -29.66 23.15
N LEU A 9 -27.02 -30.30 23.74
CA LEU A 9 -25.71 -29.68 23.92
C LEU A 9 -24.98 -29.49 22.58
N ALA A 10 -25.15 -30.43 21.63
CA ALA A 10 -24.58 -30.30 20.28
C ALA A 10 -25.24 -29.18 19.46
N LEU A 11 -26.55 -28.95 19.66
CA LEU A 11 -27.29 -27.91 18.93
C LEU A 11 -26.92 -26.49 19.39
N VAL A 12 -26.54 -26.31 20.67
CA VAL A 12 -26.13 -24.99 21.21
C VAL A 12 -24.75 -24.59 20.71
N MET A 13 -23.86 -25.53 20.42
CA MET A 13 -22.51 -25.25 19.89
C MET A 13 -22.50 -24.79 18.43
N THR A 14 -23.53 -25.07 17.65
CA THR A 14 -23.60 -24.66 16.24
C THR A 14 -24.17 -23.26 16.01
N MET A 15 -24.78 -22.63 17.01
CA MET A 15 -25.37 -21.29 16.91
C MET A 15 -24.45 -20.14 17.38
N SER A 16 -23.27 -20.44 17.92
CA SER A 16 -22.36 -19.41 18.46
C SER A 16 -21.38 -18.78 17.44
N LEU A 17 -21.49 -19.09 16.15
CA LEU A 17 -20.59 -18.60 15.09
C LEU A 17 -21.15 -17.43 14.26
N VAL A 18 -22.31 -16.85 14.61
CA VAL A 18 -22.95 -15.77 13.81
C VAL A 18 -23.05 -14.43 14.55
N ALA A 19 -22.39 -14.24 15.69
CA ALA A 19 -22.44 -12.97 16.41
C ALA A 19 -21.03 -12.42 16.68
N CYS A 20 -20.32 -12.02 15.62
CA CYS A 20 -19.24 -11.04 15.76
C CYS A 20 -19.29 -10.10 14.55
N GLY A 21 -20.26 -9.22 14.55
CA GLY A 21 -20.24 -7.98 13.78
C GLY A 21 -19.39 -6.98 14.55
N GLY A 22 -18.18 -6.73 14.07
CA GLY A 22 -17.27 -5.74 14.63
C GLY A 22 -16.23 -5.46 13.56
N ASN A 23 -16.31 -4.25 13.05
CA ASN A 23 -15.43 -3.58 12.11
C ASN A 23 -13.96 -3.94 12.37
N ALA A 24 -13.37 -4.77 11.55
CA ALA A 24 -11.95 -5.05 11.54
C ALA A 24 -11.46 -5.13 10.09
N ALA A 25 -10.42 -4.40 9.84
CA ALA A 25 -9.66 -4.29 8.62
C ALA A 25 -9.60 -5.63 7.85
N ASN A 26 -9.97 -5.60 6.58
CA ASN A 26 -9.86 -6.73 5.67
C ASN A 26 -8.40 -6.97 5.30
N ASN A 27 -7.77 -7.93 5.98
CA ASN A 27 -6.73 -8.74 5.39
C ASN A 27 -7.42 -9.95 4.77
N GLU A 28 -7.74 -9.94 3.51
CA GLU A 28 -8.11 -11.13 2.76
C GLU A 28 -6.88 -11.72 2.07
N GLU A 29 -6.32 -12.74 2.71
CA GLU A 29 -5.48 -13.72 2.02
C GLU A 29 -6.35 -14.58 1.08
N GLY A 30 -5.97 -14.59 -0.20
CA GLY A 30 -5.94 -15.73 -1.07
C GLY A 30 -7.25 -16.41 -1.42
N GLY A 31 -7.70 -16.15 -2.63
CA GLY A 31 -8.62 -16.99 -3.39
C GLY A 31 -8.60 -16.56 -4.83
N ASP A 32 -7.93 -17.33 -5.71
CA ASP A 32 -7.95 -17.16 -7.15
C ASP A 32 -9.37 -17.07 -7.67
N THR A 33 -9.78 -15.88 -8.00
CA THR A 33 -10.85 -15.60 -8.94
C THR A 33 -10.34 -14.50 -9.86
N GLU A 34 -10.39 -14.69 -11.17
CA GLU A 34 -10.10 -13.70 -12.22
C GLU A 34 -11.03 -12.49 -12.09
N GLY A 35 -10.78 -11.68 -11.06
CA GLY A 35 -11.37 -10.39 -10.82
C GLY A 35 -10.24 -9.38 -10.72
N SER A 36 -10.32 -8.30 -11.45
CA SER A 36 -9.43 -7.14 -11.34
C SER A 36 -9.20 -6.81 -9.86
N LYS A 37 -7.95 -6.78 -9.42
CA LYS A 37 -7.59 -6.40 -8.05
C LYS A 37 -7.90 -4.92 -7.88
N LYS A 38 -8.86 -4.58 -7.02
CA LYS A 38 -9.30 -3.21 -6.83
C LYS A 38 -8.46 -2.51 -5.77
N ILE A 39 -7.89 -1.37 -6.14
CA ILE A 39 -7.23 -0.41 -5.25
C ILE A 39 -8.11 0.84 -5.21
N GLU A 40 -8.69 1.16 -4.07
CA GLU A 40 -9.56 2.33 -3.96
C GLU A 40 -8.77 3.62 -4.11
N THR A 41 -7.68 3.78 -3.38
CA THR A 41 -6.77 4.93 -3.45
C THR A 41 -5.34 4.45 -3.35
N LEU A 42 -4.51 4.80 -4.34
CA LEU A 42 -3.07 4.61 -4.32
C LEU A 42 -2.41 5.91 -3.84
N LYS A 43 -1.79 5.87 -2.68
CA LYS A 43 -1.16 7.03 -2.03
C LYS A 43 0.33 7.09 -2.36
N VAL A 44 0.71 8.10 -3.10
CA VAL A 44 2.08 8.36 -3.53
C VAL A 44 2.61 9.61 -2.85
N ALA A 45 3.74 9.53 -2.19
CA ALA A 45 4.33 10.68 -1.51
C ALA A 45 5.73 10.99 -2.00
N PHE A 46 6.01 12.27 -2.14
CA PHE A 46 7.33 12.81 -2.44
C PHE A 46 7.92 13.48 -1.19
N VAL A 47 9.24 13.41 -1.05
CA VAL A 47 9.93 14.27 -0.06
C VAL A 47 9.95 15.72 -0.55
N PRO A 48 10.01 16.72 0.36
CA PRO A 48 10.02 18.14 0.00
C PRO A 48 11.40 18.56 -0.54
N SER A 49 11.80 18.02 -1.69
CA SER A 49 13.06 18.33 -2.36
C SER A 49 13.03 19.63 -3.16
N ARG A 50 11.84 20.19 -3.37
CA ARG A 50 11.53 21.48 -4.02
C ARG A 50 10.28 22.05 -3.39
N GLU A 51 9.85 23.23 -3.87
CA GLU A 51 8.56 23.80 -3.49
C GLU A 51 7.41 22.80 -3.78
N PRO A 52 6.50 22.55 -2.83
CA PRO A 52 5.46 21.54 -2.97
C PRO A 52 4.58 21.71 -4.22
N GLU A 53 4.23 22.94 -4.56
CA GLU A 53 3.42 23.24 -5.76
C GLU A 53 4.15 22.88 -7.06
N GLU A 54 5.47 23.02 -7.10
CA GLU A 54 6.26 22.58 -8.27
C GLU A 54 6.23 21.07 -8.43
N ILE A 55 6.37 20.33 -7.34
CA ILE A 55 6.34 18.87 -7.35
C ILE A 55 4.95 18.39 -7.79
N ILE A 56 3.89 18.88 -7.17
CA ILE A 56 2.52 18.51 -7.50
C ILE A 56 2.20 18.79 -8.97
N THR A 57 2.55 19.97 -9.45
CA THR A 57 2.30 20.36 -10.86
C THR A 57 3.07 19.48 -11.84
N ALA A 58 4.34 19.21 -11.55
CA ALA A 58 5.19 18.38 -12.41
C ALA A 58 4.76 16.91 -12.44
N THR A 59 4.14 16.43 -11.36
CA THR A 59 3.75 15.03 -11.20
C THR A 59 2.27 14.76 -11.53
N GLU A 60 1.48 15.77 -11.87
CA GLU A 60 0.07 15.60 -12.24
C GLU A 60 -0.17 14.53 -13.34
N PRO A 61 0.65 14.47 -14.41
CA PRO A 61 0.50 13.42 -15.42
C PRO A 61 0.75 12.00 -14.88
N LEU A 62 1.52 11.86 -13.80
CA LEU A 62 1.86 10.56 -13.21
C LEU A 62 0.62 9.83 -12.69
N LYS A 63 -0.42 10.56 -12.24
CA LYS A 63 -1.67 9.97 -11.76
C LYS A 63 -2.33 9.09 -12.82
N GLN A 64 -2.44 9.62 -14.03
CA GLN A 64 -3.07 8.89 -15.14
C GLN A 64 -2.17 7.76 -15.62
N MET A 65 -0.86 8.00 -15.72
CA MET A 65 0.10 6.97 -16.13
C MET A 65 0.07 5.76 -15.18
N LEU A 66 0.03 5.99 -13.88
CA LEU A 66 -0.05 4.90 -12.89
C LEU A 66 -1.36 4.12 -13.03
N LYS A 67 -2.50 4.79 -13.24
CA LYS A 67 -3.77 4.11 -13.49
C LYS A 67 -3.73 3.23 -14.73
N ASP A 68 -3.21 3.76 -15.83
CA ASP A 68 -3.17 3.05 -17.11
C ASP A 68 -2.23 1.83 -17.04
N GLU A 69 -1.04 1.99 -16.46
CA GLU A 69 -0.07 0.90 -16.32
C GLU A 69 -0.55 -0.19 -15.35
N LEU A 70 -1.15 0.19 -14.24
CA LEU A 70 -1.71 -0.77 -13.29
C LEU A 70 -2.93 -1.50 -13.87
N ALA A 71 -3.76 -0.80 -14.66
CA ALA A 71 -4.88 -1.43 -15.37
C ALA A 71 -4.39 -2.47 -16.39
N ALA A 72 -3.28 -2.20 -17.09
CA ALA A 72 -2.67 -3.16 -18.01
C ALA A 72 -2.17 -4.45 -17.30
N GLN A 73 -1.93 -4.36 -15.98
CA GLN A 73 -1.52 -5.48 -15.14
C GLN A 73 -2.67 -6.10 -14.34
N GLY A 74 -3.92 -5.73 -14.62
CA GLY A 74 -5.10 -6.32 -14.00
C GLY A 74 -5.50 -5.67 -12.66
N TYR A 75 -5.01 -4.47 -12.37
CA TYR A 75 -5.43 -3.69 -11.20
C TYR A 75 -6.39 -2.59 -11.61
N GLU A 76 -7.46 -2.40 -10.85
CA GLU A 76 -8.39 -1.28 -11.01
C GLU A 76 -8.11 -0.25 -9.91
N VAL A 77 -7.51 0.88 -10.27
CA VAL A 77 -7.18 1.96 -9.33
C VAL A 77 -8.24 3.06 -9.41
N GLY A 78 -8.96 3.27 -8.33
CA GLY A 78 -10.00 4.30 -8.23
C GLY A 78 -9.41 5.71 -8.25
N GLU A 79 -8.49 5.99 -7.34
CA GLU A 79 -7.83 7.28 -7.24
C GLU A 79 -6.30 7.12 -7.06
N VAL A 80 -5.53 8.04 -7.60
CA VAL A 80 -4.10 8.20 -7.28
C VAL A 80 -3.94 9.54 -6.59
N GLU A 81 -3.62 9.50 -5.30
CA GLU A 81 -3.34 10.68 -4.49
C GLU A 81 -1.84 10.93 -4.48
N ILE A 82 -1.40 12.11 -4.92
CA ILE A 82 0.00 12.52 -4.85
C ILE A 82 0.13 13.62 -3.81
N THR A 83 1.01 13.40 -2.85
CA THR A 83 1.28 14.36 -1.77
C THR A 83 2.77 14.66 -1.66
N VAL A 84 3.10 15.76 -0.99
CA VAL A 84 4.48 16.10 -0.61
C VAL A 84 4.54 16.12 0.91
N GLY A 85 5.43 15.32 1.48
CA GLY A 85 5.64 15.28 2.92
C GLY A 85 6.16 16.60 3.46
N THR A 86 5.90 16.86 4.73
CA THR A 86 6.40 18.06 5.42
C THR A 86 7.91 18.00 5.66
N THR A 87 8.44 16.81 5.85
CA THR A 87 9.85 16.51 6.00
C THR A 87 10.20 15.20 5.28
N TYR A 88 11.48 14.91 5.16
CA TYR A 88 11.98 13.64 4.60
C TYR A 88 11.59 12.46 5.49
N GLU A 89 11.68 12.64 6.80
CA GLU A 89 11.33 11.65 7.81
C GLU A 89 9.84 11.34 7.79
N ALA A 90 8.98 12.36 7.63
CA ALA A 90 7.53 12.17 7.59
C ALA A 90 7.07 11.24 6.46
N VAL A 91 7.78 11.23 5.32
CA VAL A 91 7.50 10.28 4.24
C VAL A 91 7.96 8.87 4.61
N GLY A 92 9.13 8.74 5.24
CA GLY A 92 9.63 7.46 5.75
C GLY A 92 8.71 6.85 6.81
N GLU A 93 8.32 7.65 7.79
CA GLU A 93 7.35 7.23 8.84
C GLU A 93 5.99 6.83 8.24
N GLY A 94 5.55 7.54 7.20
CA GLY A 94 4.30 7.23 6.50
C GLY A 94 4.35 5.88 5.75
N LEU A 95 5.50 5.53 5.16
CA LEU A 95 5.73 4.22 4.56
C LEU A 95 5.73 3.12 5.62
N GLU A 96 6.48 3.30 6.71
CA GLU A 96 6.55 2.34 7.82
C GLU A 96 5.18 2.13 8.49
N ALA A 97 4.40 3.20 8.64
CA ALA A 97 3.05 3.12 9.19
C ALA A 97 1.99 2.59 8.21
N GLY A 98 2.33 2.36 6.93
CA GLY A 98 1.38 1.95 5.89
C GLY A 98 0.33 3.02 5.54
N THR A 99 0.60 4.29 5.84
CA THR A 99 -0.26 5.43 5.46
C THR A 99 0.10 6.00 4.09
N ILE A 100 1.24 5.63 3.55
CA ILE A 100 1.75 5.90 2.20
C ILE A 100 2.05 4.56 1.56
N ASP A 101 1.57 4.34 0.34
CA ASP A 101 1.79 3.09 -0.40
C ASP A 101 3.10 3.13 -1.21
N VAL A 102 3.43 4.29 -1.77
CA VAL A 102 4.64 4.49 -2.56
C VAL A 102 5.32 5.80 -2.16
N GLY A 103 6.59 5.73 -1.77
CA GLY A 103 7.39 6.90 -1.40
C GLY A 103 8.56 7.12 -2.37
N LEU A 104 8.72 8.35 -2.83
CA LEU A 104 9.91 8.77 -3.56
C LEU A 104 10.86 9.46 -2.60
N ILE A 105 11.80 8.68 -2.06
CA ILE A 105 12.71 9.09 -1.00
C ILE A 105 14.17 8.91 -1.42
N PRO A 106 15.11 9.71 -0.94
CA PRO A 106 16.53 9.47 -1.17
C PRO A 106 17.05 8.27 -0.37
N GLY A 107 18.10 7.62 -0.86
CA GLY A 107 18.69 6.44 -0.23
C GLY A 107 19.07 6.64 1.24
N GLY A 108 19.52 7.84 1.63
CA GLY A 108 19.81 8.15 3.03
C GLY A 108 18.60 8.11 3.95
N THR A 109 17.45 8.55 3.46
CA THR A 109 16.18 8.41 4.20
C THR A 109 15.73 6.96 4.23
N TYR A 110 15.82 6.24 3.09
CA TYR A 110 15.46 4.84 3.02
C TYR A 110 16.14 3.98 4.08
N VAL A 111 17.44 4.14 4.28
CA VAL A 111 18.22 3.36 5.27
C VAL A 111 17.68 3.48 6.72
N LEU A 112 16.97 4.58 7.02
CA LEU A 112 16.37 4.78 8.35
C LEU A 112 15.00 4.11 8.51
N TYR A 113 14.37 3.71 7.39
CA TYR A 113 13.00 3.18 7.34
C TYR A 113 12.90 1.91 6.48
N ASP A 114 14.01 1.17 6.33
CA ASP A 114 14.10 -0.01 5.46
C ASP A 114 13.27 -1.19 5.97
N ASP A 115 12.97 -1.25 7.26
CA ASP A 115 12.10 -2.25 7.85
C ASP A 115 10.62 -2.10 7.40
N GLY A 116 10.20 -0.89 6.99
CA GLY A 116 8.83 -0.57 6.61
C GLY A 116 8.61 -0.41 5.11
N ALA A 117 9.64 -0.51 4.28
CA ALA A 117 9.53 -0.28 2.85
C ALA A 117 10.51 -1.13 2.02
N GLU A 118 10.08 -1.56 0.86
CA GLU A 118 10.90 -2.26 -0.13
C GLU A 118 11.26 -1.34 -1.29
N VAL A 119 12.53 -1.36 -1.74
CA VAL A 119 12.96 -0.61 -2.92
C VAL A 119 12.51 -1.33 -4.17
N ILE A 120 11.61 -0.71 -4.94
CA ILE A 120 11.13 -1.23 -6.21
C ILE A 120 11.85 -0.63 -7.42
N LEU A 121 12.30 0.63 -7.32
CA LEU A 121 12.98 1.36 -8.40
C LEU A 121 14.05 2.28 -7.82
N THR A 122 15.13 2.49 -8.57
CA THR A 122 16.14 3.49 -8.27
C THR A 122 16.25 4.45 -9.44
N ALA A 123 16.04 5.74 -9.19
CA ALA A 123 16.24 6.76 -10.22
C ALA A 123 17.73 6.90 -10.55
N THR A 124 18.03 6.91 -11.84
CA THR A 124 19.39 7.15 -12.35
C THR A 124 19.53 8.60 -12.81
N ARG A 125 20.73 9.16 -12.64
CA ARG A 125 21.10 10.46 -13.21
C ARG A 125 22.38 10.28 -14.01
N ASP A 126 22.41 10.83 -15.21
CA ASP A 126 23.56 10.73 -16.13
C ASP A 126 24.02 9.29 -16.41
N GLY A 127 23.08 8.36 -16.39
CA GLY A 127 23.36 6.93 -16.59
C GLY A 127 23.96 6.23 -15.37
N LEU A 128 24.11 6.92 -14.24
CA LEU A 128 24.60 6.33 -13.00
C LEU A 128 23.46 5.78 -12.17
N SER A 129 23.62 4.55 -11.71
CA SER A 129 22.76 3.91 -10.69
C SER A 129 23.66 3.35 -9.59
N LYS A 130 23.07 2.93 -8.48
CA LYS A 130 23.82 2.25 -7.43
C LYS A 130 24.50 0.97 -7.89
N ASP A 131 24.03 0.39 -8.98
CA ASP A 131 24.54 -0.84 -9.58
C ASP A 131 25.55 -0.57 -10.71
N SER A 132 25.88 0.71 -10.95
CA SER A 132 26.95 1.05 -11.90
C SER A 132 28.30 0.87 -11.24
N ASP A 133 29.26 0.31 -11.98
CA ASP A 133 30.64 0.10 -11.52
C ASP A 133 31.40 1.43 -11.23
N ASN A 134 30.71 2.56 -11.40
CA ASN A 134 31.20 3.91 -11.16
C ASN A 134 30.61 4.59 -9.90
N ALA A 135 29.93 3.81 -9.05
CA ALA A 135 29.41 4.31 -7.76
C ALA A 135 30.48 4.26 -6.67
#